data_2d97664e9f02d4ae1294a6879f7187bd
#
_entry.id   2d97664e9f02d4ae1294a6879f7187bd
#
_cell.length_a   1.000
_cell.length_b   1.000
_cell.length_c   1.000
_cell.angle_alpha   90.00
_cell.angle_beta   90.00
_cell.angle_gamma   90.00
#
_symmetry.space_group_name_H-M   'P 1'
#
loop_
_entity.id
_entity.type
_entity.pdbx_description
1 polymer ?
#
loop_
_entity_poly.entity_id
_entity_poly.type
_entity_poly.pdbx_seq_one_letter_code
_entity_poly.pdbx_strand_id
1 'polypeptide(L)'
;MTVAIAAFTPDRLPAMADRWVEAWAKAYPAIDFAARRAWFCDRITALAESGATVLLATDGEEVAGFVTVDPATGWIDQMLVGLAHQGQGVAAMLMETAKRLRPAGLTLDVNADNARAIAFYRRQGFATTGQRLNDQGRAIALMAWRSPPPAERPRS
;
A
#
# COMPACT_ATOMS: atom_id res chain seq x y z
N MET A 1 -6.96 5.57 20.58
CA MET A 1 -7.22 5.00 19.24
C MET A 1 -6.73 3.56 19.22
N THR A 2 -7.58 2.63 18.83
CA THR A 2 -7.20 1.21 18.68
C THR A 2 -7.40 0.83 17.22
N VAL A 3 -6.29 0.60 16.53
CA VAL A 3 -6.31 0.19 15.12
C VAL A 3 -6.09 -1.31 15.03
N ALA A 4 -6.92 -1.99 14.26
CA ALA A 4 -6.83 -3.43 14.02
C ALA A 4 -6.78 -3.71 12.52
N ILE A 5 -6.18 -4.83 12.15
CA ILE A 5 -6.19 -5.30 10.76
C ILE A 5 -7.42 -6.19 10.55
N ALA A 6 -8.15 -5.94 9.48
CA ALA A 6 -9.35 -6.68 9.12
C ALA A 6 -9.33 -7.05 7.64
N ALA A 7 -10.03 -8.13 7.30
CA ALA A 7 -10.21 -8.51 5.91
C ALA A 7 -11.15 -7.56 5.19
N PHE A 8 -10.91 -7.34 3.91
CA PHE A 8 -11.79 -6.56 3.06
C PHE A 8 -13.15 -7.25 2.89
N THR A 9 -14.20 -6.44 2.97
CA THR A 9 -15.55 -6.82 2.55
C THR A 9 -16.11 -5.72 1.63
N PRO A 10 -16.96 -6.06 0.65
CA PRO A 10 -17.44 -5.07 -0.34
C PRO A 10 -18.14 -3.84 0.26
N ASP A 11 -18.76 -3.97 1.41
CA ASP A 11 -19.40 -2.84 2.10
C ASP A 11 -18.41 -1.79 2.61
N ARG A 12 -17.12 -2.12 2.70
CA ARG A 12 -16.06 -1.19 3.09
C ARG A 12 -15.53 -0.36 1.92
N LEU A 13 -15.85 -0.73 0.69
CA LEU A 13 -15.30 -0.08 -0.50
C LEU A 13 -15.58 1.42 -0.58
N PRO A 14 -16.80 1.93 -0.26
CA PRO A 14 -17.04 3.37 -0.25
C PRO A 14 -16.11 4.14 0.69
N ALA A 15 -15.89 3.63 1.90
CA ALA A 15 -14.98 4.27 2.86
C ALA A 15 -13.53 4.24 2.40
N MET A 16 -13.08 3.14 1.79
CA MET A 16 -11.74 3.06 1.18
C MET A 16 -11.58 4.10 0.08
N ALA A 17 -12.56 4.23 -0.78
CA ALA A 17 -12.54 5.21 -1.88
C ALA A 17 -12.49 6.64 -1.35
N ASP A 18 -13.23 6.96 -0.27
CA ASP A 18 -13.16 8.26 0.39
C ASP A 18 -11.74 8.56 0.89
N ARG A 19 -11.12 7.61 1.55
CA ARG A 19 -9.73 7.76 2.04
C ARG A 19 -8.74 7.95 0.89
N TRP A 20 -8.93 7.21 -0.19
CA TRP A 20 -8.07 7.31 -1.37
C TRP A 20 -8.17 8.69 -2.04
N VAL A 21 -9.38 9.16 -2.27
CA VAL A 21 -9.62 10.48 -2.89
C VAL A 21 -9.05 11.60 -2.00
N GLU A 22 -9.34 11.60 -0.72
CA GLU A 22 -8.87 12.62 0.23
C GLU A 22 -7.34 12.71 0.28
N ALA A 23 -6.66 11.57 0.41
CA ALA A 23 -5.22 11.53 0.55
C ALA A 23 -4.50 11.95 -0.74
N TRP A 24 -4.94 11.44 -1.89
CA TRP A 24 -4.34 11.78 -3.17
C TRP A 24 -4.62 13.22 -3.59
N ALA A 25 -5.83 13.74 -3.32
CA ALA A 25 -6.18 15.13 -3.60
C ALA A 25 -5.29 16.10 -2.80
N LYS A 26 -4.94 15.76 -1.57
CA LYS A 26 -4.01 16.55 -0.77
C LYS A 26 -2.58 16.51 -1.34
N ALA A 27 -2.13 15.33 -1.76
CA ALA A 27 -0.78 15.14 -2.30
C ALA A 27 -0.60 15.82 -3.67
N TYR A 28 -1.64 15.78 -4.51
CA TYR A 28 -1.63 16.31 -5.88
C TYR A 28 -2.87 17.15 -6.14
N PRO A 29 -2.94 18.39 -5.62
CA PRO A 29 -4.16 19.23 -5.69
C PRO A 29 -4.60 19.59 -7.11
N ALA A 30 -3.69 19.54 -8.09
CA ALA A 30 -3.98 19.85 -9.49
C ALA A 30 -4.73 18.71 -10.21
N ILE A 31 -4.82 17.53 -9.61
CA ILE A 31 -5.48 16.34 -10.20
C ILE A 31 -6.83 16.13 -9.53
N ASP A 32 -7.87 15.94 -10.35
CA ASP A 32 -9.22 15.65 -9.85
C ASP A 32 -9.37 14.16 -9.52
N PHE A 33 -9.02 13.79 -8.29
CA PHE A 33 -9.15 12.40 -7.84
C PHE A 33 -10.59 12.00 -7.58
N ALA A 34 -11.49 12.94 -7.28
CA ALA A 34 -12.92 12.64 -7.16
C ALA A 34 -13.47 12.07 -8.48
N ALA A 35 -13.02 12.57 -9.61
CA ALA A 35 -13.39 12.03 -10.93
C ALA A 35 -12.83 10.62 -11.19
N ARG A 36 -11.83 10.19 -10.42
CA ARG A 36 -11.19 8.86 -10.52
C ARG A 36 -11.71 7.86 -9.49
N ARG A 37 -12.69 8.25 -8.67
CA ARG A 37 -13.24 7.40 -7.62
C ARG A 37 -13.79 6.07 -8.17
N ALA A 38 -14.54 6.11 -9.26
CA ALA A 38 -15.08 4.90 -9.90
C ALA A 38 -13.96 3.97 -10.37
N TRP A 39 -12.90 4.53 -10.94
CA TRP A 39 -11.73 3.74 -11.33
C TRP A 39 -11.14 3.00 -10.13
N PHE A 40 -10.98 3.69 -9.01
CA PHE A 40 -10.43 3.07 -7.79
C PHE A 40 -11.32 1.92 -7.30
N CYS A 41 -12.64 2.12 -7.24
CA CYS A 41 -13.58 1.08 -6.84
C CYS A 41 -13.51 -0.14 -7.74
N ASP A 42 -13.46 0.07 -9.06
CA ASP A 42 -13.33 -1.00 -10.03
C ASP A 42 -11.99 -1.73 -9.88
N ARG A 43 -10.92 -0.99 -9.61
CA ARG A 43 -9.58 -1.56 -9.41
C ARG A 43 -9.53 -2.47 -8.18
N ILE A 44 -10.03 -2.02 -7.04
CA ILE A 44 -10.07 -2.84 -5.82
C ILE A 44 -10.91 -4.09 -6.02
N THR A 45 -12.07 -3.96 -6.65
CA THR A 45 -12.94 -5.08 -6.95
C THR A 45 -12.23 -6.11 -7.84
N ALA A 46 -11.58 -5.65 -8.90
CA ALA A 46 -10.82 -6.53 -9.80
C ALA A 46 -9.66 -7.23 -9.09
N LEU A 47 -8.93 -6.52 -8.23
CA LEU A 47 -7.84 -7.12 -7.44
C LEU A 47 -8.38 -8.21 -6.53
N ALA A 48 -9.46 -7.96 -5.79
CA ALA A 48 -10.06 -8.93 -4.90
C ALA A 48 -10.55 -10.18 -5.66
N GLU A 49 -11.19 -9.98 -6.82
CA GLU A 49 -11.68 -11.07 -7.67
C GLU A 49 -10.55 -11.89 -8.29
N SER A 50 -9.40 -11.28 -8.58
CA SER A 50 -8.24 -11.95 -9.16
C SER A 50 -7.38 -12.71 -8.14
N GLY A 51 -7.74 -12.68 -6.86
CA GLY A 51 -7.04 -13.41 -5.81
C GLY A 51 -6.07 -12.58 -4.98
N ALA A 52 -5.99 -11.27 -5.20
CA ALA A 52 -5.21 -10.39 -4.33
C ALA A 52 -5.82 -10.37 -2.91
N THR A 53 -4.95 -10.31 -1.91
CA THR A 53 -5.36 -10.09 -0.54
C THR A 53 -5.51 -8.60 -0.31
N VAL A 54 -6.70 -8.17 0.09
CA VAL A 54 -7.00 -6.77 0.43
C VAL A 54 -7.20 -6.69 1.93
N LEU A 55 -6.36 -5.93 2.61
CA LEU A 55 -6.42 -5.76 4.07
C LEU A 55 -6.73 -4.32 4.43
N LEU A 56 -7.55 -4.16 5.45
CA LEU A 56 -7.91 -2.87 6.02
C LEU A 56 -7.27 -2.69 7.39
N ALA A 57 -6.84 -1.47 7.67
CA ALA A 57 -6.62 -1.02 9.03
C ALA A 57 -7.87 -0.27 9.46
N THR A 58 -8.48 -0.70 10.55
CA THR A 58 -9.74 -0.11 11.03
C THR A 58 -9.57 0.47 12.42
N ASP A 59 -10.17 1.63 12.64
CA ASP A 59 -10.30 2.28 13.95
C ASP A 59 -11.79 2.31 14.28
N GLY A 60 -12.24 1.31 15.06
CA GLY A 60 -13.66 1.07 15.20
C GLY A 60 -14.30 0.72 13.85
N GLU A 61 -15.29 1.50 13.42
CA GLU A 61 -15.92 1.33 12.09
C GLU A 61 -15.25 2.14 10.99
N GLU A 62 -14.31 3.01 11.34
CA GLU A 62 -13.59 3.83 10.36
C GLU A 62 -12.50 3.03 9.66
N VAL A 63 -12.38 3.22 8.35
CA VAL A 63 -11.24 2.74 7.58
C VAL A 63 -10.10 3.74 7.73
N ALA A 64 -9.05 3.32 8.43
CA ALA A 64 -7.86 4.14 8.64
C ALA A 64 -6.87 4.04 7.48
N GLY A 65 -6.85 2.90 6.80
CA GLY A 65 -5.95 2.66 5.68
C GLY A 65 -6.16 1.27 5.10
N PHE A 66 -5.38 0.94 4.07
CA PHE A 66 -5.47 -0.37 3.42
C PHE A 66 -4.20 -0.70 2.64
N VAL A 67 -4.02 -1.98 2.36
CA VAL A 67 -2.96 -2.50 1.50
C VAL A 67 -3.49 -3.66 0.69
N THR A 68 -3.04 -3.78 -0.56
CA THR A 68 -3.35 -4.93 -1.42
C THR A 68 -2.06 -5.66 -1.75
N VAL A 69 -2.08 -6.99 -1.64
CA VAL A 69 -0.92 -7.84 -1.94
C VAL A 69 -1.34 -8.99 -2.83
N ASP A 70 -0.67 -9.16 -3.95
CA ASP A 70 -0.80 -10.37 -4.76
C ASP A 70 0.03 -11.49 -4.10
N PRO A 71 -0.58 -12.54 -3.57
CA PRO A 71 0.17 -13.59 -2.88
C PRO A 71 1.06 -14.42 -3.81
N ALA A 72 0.78 -14.42 -5.11
CA ALA A 72 1.60 -15.14 -6.09
C ALA A 72 2.90 -14.39 -6.43
N THR A 73 2.85 -13.07 -6.55
CA THR A 73 3.98 -12.26 -7.03
C THR A 73 4.58 -11.36 -5.96
N GLY A 74 3.84 -11.02 -4.90
CA GLY A 74 4.23 -10.05 -3.91
C GLY A 74 4.00 -8.60 -4.33
N TRP A 75 3.29 -8.38 -5.43
CA TRP A 75 2.99 -7.03 -5.91
C TRP A 75 2.01 -6.33 -4.98
N ILE A 76 2.41 -5.16 -4.48
CA ILE A 76 1.54 -4.24 -3.75
C ILE A 76 1.00 -3.22 -4.76
N ASP A 77 -0.28 -3.33 -5.09
CA ASP A 77 -0.91 -2.42 -6.04
C ASP A 77 -1.36 -1.13 -5.38
N GLN A 78 -1.89 -1.23 -4.16
CA GLN A 78 -2.39 -0.09 -3.39
C GLN A 78 -1.91 -0.17 -1.96
N MET A 79 -1.44 0.94 -1.44
CA MET A 79 -1.18 1.13 -0.02
C MET A 79 -1.45 2.58 0.33
N LEU A 80 -2.28 2.79 1.36
CA LEU A 80 -2.69 4.13 1.72
C LEU A 80 -3.10 4.21 3.18
N VAL A 81 -2.77 5.33 3.81
CA VAL A 81 -3.29 5.71 5.12
C VAL A 81 -4.08 7.01 4.98
N GLY A 82 -5.30 7.02 5.52
CA GLY A 82 -6.16 8.20 5.51
C GLY A 82 -5.55 9.36 6.30
N LEU A 83 -5.91 10.58 5.92
CA LEU A 83 -5.32 11.81 6.48
C LEU A 83 -5.45 11.87 8.02
N ALA A 84 -6.59 11.43 8.56
CA ALA A 84 -6.84 11.44 10.00
C ALA A 84 -5.92 10.50 10.79
N HIS A 85 -5.29 9.53 10.14
CA HIS A 85 -4.51 8.49 10.79
C HIS A 85 -3.02 8.50 10.37
N GLN A 86 -2.58 9.47 9.59
CA GLN A 86 -1.18 9.60 9.20
C GLN A 86 -0.31 9.93 10.42
N GLY A 87 0.91 9.41 10.44
CA GLY A 87 1.85 9.64 11.53
C GLY A 87 1.58 8.84 12.81
N GLN A 88 0.68 7.84 12.76
CA GLN A 88 0.26 7.06 13.94
C GLN A 88 0.65 5.58 13.85
N GLY A 89 1.57 5.24 12.94
CA GLY A 89 2.05 3.86 12.78
C GLY A 89 1.14 2.93 11.98
N VAL A 90 0.07 3.41 11.38
CA VAL A 90 -0.86 2.58 10.62
C VAL A 90 -0.19 2.00 9.37
N ALA A 91 0.60 2.79 8.66
CA ALA A 91 1.34 2.32 7.49
C ALA A 91 2.31 1.19 7.86
N ALA A 92 3.04 1.33 8.97
CA ALA A 92 3.95 0.30 9.45
C ALA A 92 3.20 -0.99 9.82
N MET A 93 2.03 -0.88 10.43
CA MET A 93 1.18 -2.01 10.78
C MET A 93 0.71 -2.78 9.54
N LEU A 94 0.24 -2.05 8.51
CA LEU A 94 -0.17 -2.63 7.23
C LEU A 94 1.00 -3.33 6.53
N MET A 95 2.16 -2.68 6.50
CA MET A 95 3.36 -3.25 5.87
C MET A 95 3.87 -4.48 6.62
N GLU A 96 3.86 -4.47 7.92
CA GLU A 96 4.23 -5.62 8.75
C GLU A 96 3.34 -6.84 8.43
N THR A 97 2.05 -6.61 8.30
CA THR A 97 1.09 -7.66 7.93
C THR A 97 1.34 -8.16 6.52
N ALA A 98 1.61 -7.28 5.56
CA ALA A 98 1.95 -7.66 4.19
C ALA A 98 3.21 -8.53 4.13
N LYS A 99 4.23 -8.20 4.89
CA LYS A 99 5.48 -8.98 4.99
C LYS A 99 5.22 -10.38 5.55
N ARG A 100 4.37 -10.50 6.55
CA ARG A 100 4.00 -11.81 7.11
C ARG A 100 3.20 -12.66 6.14
N LEU A 101 2.35 -12.03 5.33
CA LEU A 101 1.60 -12.73 4.28
C LEU A 101 2.51 -13.32 3.21
N ARG A 102 3.56 -12.61 2.86
CA ARG A 102 4.48 -13.05 1.80
C ARG A 102 5.94 -12.78 2.17
N PRO A 103 6.53 -13.66 3.01
CA PRO A 103 7.93 -13.50 3.41
C PRO A 103 8.94 -13.61 2.27
N ALA A 104 8.55 -14.25 1.15
CA ALA A 104 9.41 -14.39 -0.03
C ALA A 104 9.81 -13.05 -0.66
N GLY A 105 9.01 -12.03 -0.46
CA GLY A 105 9.31 -10.67 -0.92
C GLY A 105 8.09 -9.92 -1.39
N LEU A 106 8.22 -8.60 -1.44
CA LEU A 106 7.20 -7.66 -1.87
C LEU A 106 7.81 -6.69 -2.87
N THR A 107 7.01 -6.28 -3.85
CA THR A 107 7.40 -5.27 -4.82
C THR A 107 6.31 -4.22 -4.94
N LEU A 108 6.71 -3.01 -5.25
CA LEU A 108 5.78 -1.92 -5.50
C LEU A 108 6.40 -0.90 -6.43
N ASP A 109 5.57 0.01 -6.93
CA ASP A 109 6.06 1.23 -7.55
C ASP A 109 5.53 2.45 -6.80
N VAL A 110 6.24 3.57 -6.94
CA VAL A 110 5.90 4.81 -6.28
C VAL A 110 6.36 5.98 -7.16
N ASN A 111 5.60 7.07 -7.17
CA ASN A 111 6.04 8.26 -7.88
C ASN A 111 7.41 8.70 -7.37
N ALA A 112 8.36 8.90 -8.28
CA ALA A 112 9.73 9.22 -7.91
C ALA A 112 9.86 10.55 -7.16
N ASP A 113 8.88 11.45 -7.31
CA ASP A 113 8.82 12.72 -6.59
C ASP A 113 8.14 12.62 -5.21
N ASN A 114 7.62 11.45 -4.85
CA ASN A 114 7.00 11.23 -3.55
C ASN A 114 8.06 10.84 -2.51
N ALA A 115 8.82 11.83 -2.07
CA ALA A 115 9.94 11.64 -1.15
C ALA A 115 9.52 11.02 0.18
N ARG A 116 8.32 11.39 0.68
CA ARG A 116 7.78 10.86 1.94
C ARG A 116 7.50 9.36 1.86
N ALA A 117 6.86 8.92 0.80
CA ALA A 117 6.56 7.50 0.60
C ALA A 117 7.85 6.69 0.40
N ILE A 118 8.78 7.19 -0.42
CA ILE A 118 10.06 6.53 -0.66
C ILE A 118 10.84 6.38 0.65
N ALA A 119 10.88 7.42 1.49
CA ALA A 119 11.55 7.35 2.79
C ALA A 119 10.90 6.30 3.69
N PHE A 120 9.57 6.22 3.70
CA PHE A 120 8.85 5.20 4.45
C PHE A 120 9.21 3.79 3.97
N TYR A 121 9.16 3.54 2.66
CA TYR A 121 9.49 2.23 2.12
C TYR A 121 10.94 1.83 2.42
N ARG A 122 11.88 2.77 2.33
CA ARG A 122 13.28 2.51 2.71
C ARG A 122 13.42 2.13 4.19
N ARG A 123 12.71 2.81 5.08
CA ARG A 123 12.68 2.45 6.51
C ARG A 123 12.09 1.05 6.74
N GLN A 124 11.21 0.61 5.85
CA GLN A 124 10.64 -0.73 5.89
C GLN A 124 11.55 -1.79 5.24
N GLY A 125 12.72 -1.41 4.75
CA GLY A 125 13.68 -2.33 4.17
C GLY A 125 13.57 -2.49 2.64
N PHE A 126 12.75 -1.68 1.98
CA PHE A 126 12.70 -1.68 0.52
C PHE A 126 13.90 -0.94 -0.07
N ALA A 127 14.39 -1.45 -1.20
CA ALA A 127 15.42 -0.80 -2.00
C ALA A 127 14.89 -0.50 -3.40
N THR A 128 15.36 0.58 -4.00
CA THR A 128 15.03 0.90 -5.39
C THR A 128 15.71 -0.09 -6.32
N THR A 129 14.94 -0.72 -7.20
CA THR A 129 15.42 -1.71 -8.18
C THR A 129 15.41 -1.20 -9.61
N GLY A 130 14.74 -0.10 -9.88
CA GLY A 130 14.65 0.47 -11.22
C GLY A 130 13.76 1.69 -11.27
N GLN A 131 13.63 2.23 -12.47
CA GLN A 131 12.74 3.34 -12.78
C GLN A 131 12.04 3.10 -14.10
N ARG A 132 10.86 3.69 -14.26
CA ARG A 132 10.16 3.77 -15.52
C ARG A 132 9.44 5.11 -15.63
N LEU A 133 8.95 5.43 -16.81
CA LEU A 133 8.05 6.57 -17.00
C LEU A 133 6.61 6.07 -17.10
N ASN A 134 5.69 6.79 -16.48
CA ASN A 134 4.27 6.53 -16.68
C ASN A 134 3.79 7.13 -18.02
N ASP A 135 2.51 6.95 -18.34
CA ASP A 135 1.92 7.41 -19.59
C ASP A 135 1.96 8.94 -19.77
N GLN A 136 2.10 9.69 -18.67
CA GLN A 136 2.25 11.13 -18.67
C GLN A 136 3.73 11.59 -18.66
N GLY A 137 4.67 10.66 -18.79
CA GLY A 137 6.10 10.95 -18.79
C GLY A 137 6.70 11.23 -17.42
N ARG A 138 5.98 10.94 -16.32
CA ARG A 138 6.48 11.11 -14.97
C ARG A 138 7.29 9.89 -14.53
N ALA A 139 8.37 10.14 -13.79
CA ALA A 139 9.24 9.08 -13.29
C ALA A 139 8.57 8.29 -12.16
N ILE A 140 8.63 6.97 -12.26
CA ILE A 140 8.14 6.02 -11.27
C ILE A 140 9.34 5.22 -10.76
N ALA A 141 9.52 5.16 -9.44
CA ALA A 141 10.53 4.31 -8.82
C ALA A 141 9.96 2.91 -8.56
N LEU A 142 10.72 1.89 -8.91
CA LEU A 142 10.39 0.50 -8.60
C LEU A 142 11.17 0.10 -7.36
N MET A 143 10.49 -0.51 -6.38
CA MET A 143 11.09 -0.88 -5.11
C MET A 143 10.76 -2.32 -4.73
N ALA A 144 11.68 -2.97 -4.04
CA ALA A 144 11.51 -4.36 -3.59
C ALA A 144 12.04 -4.56 -2.18
N TRP A 145 11.34 -5.43 -1.47
CA TRP A 145 11.75 -5.93 -0.17
C TRP A 145 11.79 -7.45 -0.20
N ARG A 146 12.78 -8.01 0.46
CA ARG A 146 12.87 -9.45 0.72
C ARG A 146 13.13 -9.67 2.19
N SER A 147 12.60 -10.77 2.72
CA SER A 147 12.93 -11.18 4.08
C SER A 147 14.44 -11.33 4.23
N PRO A 148 15.04 -10.85 5.34
CA PRO A 148 16.46 -11.10 5.60
C PRO A 148 16.76 -12.59 5.60
N PRO A 149 17.94 -13.03 5.09
CA PRO A 149 18.32 -14.43 5.19
C PRO A 149 18.37 -14.86 6.66
N PRO A 150 18.05 -16.13 6.99
CA PRO A 150 18.17 -16.60 8.35
C PRO A 150 19.63 -16.47 8.82
N ALA A 151 19.81 -16.08 10.09
CA ALA A 151 21.14 -16.00 10.68
C ALA A 151 21.85 -17.35 10.53
N GLU A 152 23.12 -17.34 10.07
CA GLU A 152 23.90 -18.56 10.03
C GLU A 152 24.03 -19.13 11.43
N ARG A 153 23.63 -20.40 11.60
CA ARG A 153 23.88 -21.08 12.85
C ARG A 153 25.38 -21.35 12.97
N PRO A 154 26.02 -21.06 14.13
CA PRO A 154 27.41 -21.43 14.27
C PRO A 154 27.58 -22.92 14.08
N ARG A 155 28.54 -23.31 13.26
CA ARG A 155 28.89 -24.72 13.07
C ARG A 155 29.48 -25.22 14.41
N SER A 156 28.91 -26.27 14.93
CA SER A 156 29.47 -26.97 16.08
C SER A 156 30.64 -27.83 15.66
#